data_199e7b4359cad91ece207bf21922d880
#
_entry.id   199e7b4359cad91ece207bf21922d880
#
_cell.length_a   1.000
_cell.length_b   1.000
_cell.length_c   1.000
_cell.angle_alpha   90.00
_cell.angle_beta   90.00
_cell.angle_gamma   90.00
#
_symmetry.space_group_name_H-M   'P 1'
#
loop_
_entity.id
_entity.type
_entity.pdbx_description
1 polymer ?
#
loop_
_entity_poly.entity_id
_entity_poly.type
_entity_poly.pdbx_seq_one_letter_code
_entity_poly.pdbx_strand_id
1 'polypeptide(L)'
;MLTTVVFDADETLLDLRPAVTGGLVTVLDEMRRRTPAAAEVTLADLESDWGAVFGEMSAAPVMEIRRAALARSLARAELGDHLDEIADLFFARRFALTRPFPDVPLALRALRSRYTLGFATNGNSRAERCGLAGEFAFEVYAHEGGLPKKPAPEFFAAVVAAAGVLPEQIVYVGDSWEHDVVAPRRAGLRSVWLNRIGLPRPRGVTPDAEVSTLADLPSVLAEIPTAADLPVPGDVPAVPGDVSGG
;
A
#
# COMPACT_ATOMS: atom_id res chain seq x y z
N MET A 1 5.13 -15.33 18.44
CA MET A 1 3.66 -15.21 18.22
C MET A 1 3.40 -13.86 17.58
N LEU A 2 2.52 -13.77 16.56
CA LEU A 2 2.10 -12.49 15.98
C LEU A 2 1.31 -11.68 17.01
N THR A 3 1.65 -10.40 17.12
CA THR A 3 0.99 -9.45 18.03
C THR A 3 0.49 -8.21 17.32
N THR A 4 1.03 -7.91 16.14
CA THR A 4 0.79 -6.67 15.42
C THR A 4 0.50 -6.93 13.95
N VAL A 5 -0.55 -6.29 13.43
CA VAL A 5 -0.90 -6.30 12.00
C VAL A 5 -0.76 -4.88 11.47
N VAL A 6 0.08 -4.70 10.47
CA VAL A 6 0.32 -3.41 9.81
C VAL A 6 -0.24 -3.47 8.40
N PHE A 7 -1.00 -2.47 8.03
CA PHE A 7 -1.64 -2.38 6.72
C PHE A 7 -1.03 -1.29 5.87
N ASP A 8 -0.81 -1.57 4.60
CA ASP A 8 -0.75 -0.55 3.58
C ASP A 8 -2.12 0.13 3.42
N ALA A 9 -2.13 1.29 2.75
CA ALA A 9 -3.34 2.09 2.60
C ALA A 9 -4.02 1.92 1.24
N ASP A 10 -3.34 2.43 0.19
CA ASP A 10 -3.92 2.60 -1.15
C ASP A 10 -4.07 1.23 -1.83
N GLU A 11 -5.26 0.89 -2.36
CA GLU A 11 -5.64 -0.42 -2.93
C GLU A 11 -5.62 -1.60 -1.92
N THR A 12 -5.22 -1.34 -0.69
CA THR A 12 -5.27 -2.30 0.43
C THR A 12 -6.47 -2.03 1.33
N LEU A 13 -6.46 -0.94 2.07
CA LEU A 13 -7.57 -0.48 2.89
C LEU A 13 -8.51 0.46 2.12
N LEU A 14 -7.98 1.23 1.19
CA LEU A 14 -8.68 2.31 0.49
C LEU A 14 -8.86 1.97 -0.99
N ASP A 15 -10.11 2.05 -1.46
CA ASP A 15 -10.45 1.98 -2.89
C ASP A 15 -10.11 3.34 -3.54
N LEU A 16 -8.83 3.46 -3.94
CA LEU A 16 -8.27 4.73 -4.38
C LEU A 16 -8.58 5.04 -5.85
N ARG A 17 -8.71 4.02 -6.70
CA ARG A 17 -8.88 4.21 -8.15
C ARG A 17 -10.08 5.10 -8.51
N PRO A 18 -11.30 4.85 -7.99
CA PRO A 18 -12.45 5.72 -8.25
C PRO A 18 -12.22 7.15 -7.78
N ALA A 19 -11.53 7.33 -6.65
CA ALA A 19 -11.24 8.64 -6.10
C ALA A 19 -10.26 9.44 -6.99
N VAL A 20 -9.20 8.79 -7.48
CA VAL A 20 -8.24 9.38 -8.43
C VAL A 20 -8.92 9.73 -9.73
N THR A 21 -9.67 8.78 -10.32
CA THR A 21 -10.43 9.02 -11.56
C THR A 21 -11.40 10.19 -11.41
N GLY A 22 -12.16 10.24 -10.30
CA GLY A 22 -13.08 11.35 -10.03
C GLY A 22 -12.37 12.70 -9.87
N GLY A 23 -11.16 12.71 -9.29
CA GLY A 23 -10.31 13.89 -9.24
C GLY A 23 -9.85 14.34 -10.62
N LEU A 24 -9.39 13.41 -11.46
CA LEU A 24 -8.94 13.71 -12.84
C LEU A 24 -10.09 14.18 -13.73
N VAL A 25 -11.28 13.58 -13.61
CA VAL A 25 -12.49 14.06 -14.32
C VAL A 25 -12.78 15.52 -13.95
N THR A 26 -12.72 15.85 -12.66
CA THR A 26 -12.93 17.22 -12.17
C THR A 26 -11.89 18.20 -12.74
N VAL A 27 -10.63 17.78 -12.85
CA VAL A 27 -9.55 18.57 -13.50
C VAL A 27 -9.86 18.79 -14.96
N LEU A 28 -10.22 17.72 -15.67
CA LEU A 28 -10.52 17.79 -17.11
C LEU A 28 -11.71 18.72 -17.41
N ASP A 29 -12.78 18.64 -16.61
CA ASP A 29 -13.93 19.53 -16.72
C ASP A 29 -13.53 21.00 -16.49
N GLU A 30 -12.69 21.27 -15.51
CA GLU A 30 -12.17 22.60 -15.21
C GLU A 30 -11.27 23.14 -16.33
N MET A 31 -10.39 22.30 -16.89
CA MET A 31 -9.58 22.67 -18.06
C MET A 31 -10.46 23.10 -19.25
N ARG A 32 -11.48 22.29 -19.58
CA ARG A 32 -12.44 22.58 -20.67
C ARG A 32 -13.27 23.83 -20.43
N ARG A 33 -13.60 24.13 -19.16
CA ARG A 33 -14.30 25.35 -18.78
C ARG A 33 -13.45 26.60 -19.02
N ARG A 34 -12.12 26.50 -18.84
CA ARG A 34 -11.17 27.63 -18.92
C ARG A 34 -10.75 27.93 -20.35
N THR A 35 -10.57 26.93 -21.19
CA THR A 35 -10.04 27.16 -22.53
C THR A 35 -10.58 26.14 -23.55
N PRO A 36 -10.92 26.59 -24.76
CA PRO A 36 -11.23 25.68 -25.88
C PRO A 36 -10.06 24.77 -26.27
N ALA A 37 -8.79 25.15 -25.97
CA ALA A 37 -7.62 24.34 -26.24
C ALA A 37 -7.64 22.98 -25.49
N ALA A 38 -8.42 22.89 -24.40
CA ALA A 38 -8.62 21.64 -23.68
C ALA A 38 -9.68 20.70 -24.28
N ALA A 39 -10.34 21.06 -25.38
CA ALA A 39 -11.43 20.26 -25.96
C ALA A 39 -11.00 18.84 -26.33
N GLU A 40 -9.80 18.70 -26.87
CA GLU A 40 -9.24 17.42 -27.33
C GLU A 40 -8.48 16.66 -26.22
N VAL A 41 -8.26 17.27 -25.05
CA VAL A 41 -7.59 16.60 -23.93
C VAL A 41 -8.53 15.54 -23.35
N THR A 42 -7.99 14.36 -23.12
CA THR A 42 -8.75 13.21 -22.62
C THR A 42 -8.28 12.78 -21.22
N LEU A 43 -9.09 11.98 -20.54
CA LEU A 43 -8.70 11.37 -19.28
C LEU A 43 -7.47 10.46 -19.44
N ALA A 44 -7.38 9.74 -20.57
CA ALA A 44 -6.23 8.89 -20.87
C ALA A 44 -4.92 9.69 -21.02
N ASP A 45 -4.97 10.94 -21.51
CA ASP A 45 -3.80 11.80 -21.54
C ASP A 45 -3.31 12.14 -20.12
N LEU A 46 -4.22 12.46 -19.20
CA LEU A 46 -3.89 12.76 -17.81
C LEU A 46 -3.31 11.53 -17.09
N GLU A 47 -3.84 10.35 -17.35
CA GLU A 47 -3.33 9.07 -16.82
C GLU A 47 -1.96 8.73 -17.42
N SER A 48 -1.76 8.95 -18.72
CA SER A 48 -0.47 8.76 -19.38
C SER A 48 0.61 9.69 -18.82
N ASP A 49 0.27 10.96 -18.61
CA ASP A 49 1.18 11.94 -18.02
C ASP A 49 1.60 11.52 -16.60
N TRP A 50 0.67 10.96 -15.82
CA TRP A 50 1.00 10.37 -14.51
C TRP A 50 2.01 9.22 -14.63
N GLY A 51 1.77 8.27 -15.52
CA GLY A 51 2.67 7.13 -15.72
C GLY A 51 4.08 7.55 -16.11
N ALA A 52 4.20 8.51 -17.03
CA ALA A 52 5.47 9.04 -17.48
C ALA A 52 6.24 9.74 -16.34
N VAL A 53 5.58 10.67 -15.62
CA VAL A 53 6.20 11.41 -14.50
C VAL A 53 6.53 10.50 -13.33
N PHE A 54 5.68 9.50 -13.04
CA PHE A 54 5.99 8.51 -12.01
C PHE A 54 7.26 7.72 -12.32
N GLY A 55 7.47 7.36 -13.58
CA GLY A 55 8.72 6.72 -14.03
C GLY A 55 9.95 7.61 -13.84
N GLU A 56 9.82 8.92 -14.10
CA GLU A 56 10.90 9.91 -13.98
C GLU A 56 11.22 10.27 -12.51
N MET A 57 10.21 10.32 -11.65
CA MET A 57 10.28 10.86 -10.28
C MET A 57 9.90 9.83 -9.21
N SER A 58 10.06 8.53 -9.48
CA SER A 58 9.51 7.47 -8.60
C SER A 58 9.96 7.56 -7.14
N ALA A 59 11.07 8.20 -6.81
CA ALA A 59 11.55 8.40 -5.44
C ALA A 59 10.89 9.59 -4.71
N ALA A 60 10.30 10.55 -5.45
CA ALA A 60 9.71 11.75 -4.86
C ALA A 60 8.41 11.47 -4.08
N PRO A 61 7.96 12.39 -3.22
CA PRO A 61 6.64 12.33 -2.60
C PRO A 61 5.53 12.25 -3.64
N VAL A 62 4.50 11.42 -3.36
CA VAL A 62 3.40 11.19 -4.31
C VAL A 62 2.66 12.47 -4.70
N MET A 63 2.59 13.46 -3.80
CA MET A 63 2.00 14.77 -4.10
C MET A 63 2.81 15.56 -5.13
N GLU A 64 4.13 15.53 -5.02
CA GLU A 64 5.03 16.19 -5.98
C GLU A 64 4.94 15.54 -7.37
N ILE A 65 4.92 14.20 -7.42
CA ILE A 65 4.73 13.44 -8.65
C ILE A 65 3.39 13.83 -9.31
N ARG A 66 2.31 13.90 -8.51
CA ARG A 66 0.99 14.27 -9.02
C ARG A 66 0.94 15.71 -9.54
N ARG A 67 1.56 16.65 -8.83
CA ARG A 67 1.65 18.03 -9.28
C ARG A 67 2.43 18.15 -10.59
N ALA A 68 3.55 17.45 -10.72
CA ALA A 68 4.35 17.44 -11.95
C ALA A 68 3.57 16.81 -13.13
N ALA A 69 2.80 15.75 -12.89
CA ALA A 69 1.92 15.16 -13.90
C ALA A 69 0.81 16.14 -14.32
N LEU A 70 0.16 16.82 -13.39
CA LEU A 70 -0.84 17.83 -13.69
C LEU A 70 -0.22 19.01 -14.45
N ALA A 71 1.00 19.45 -14.10
CA ALA A 71 1.69 20.50 -14.85
C ALA A 71 1.89 20.11 -16.31
N ARG A 72 2.28 18.85 -16.61
CA ARG A 72 2.41 18.31 -17.96
C ARG A 72 1.06 18.31 -18.69
N SER A 73 0.00 17.86 -18.02
CA SER A 73 -1.34 17.85 -18.61
C SER A 73 -1.87 19.26 -18.91
N LEU A 74 -1.65 20.22 -18.00
CA LEU A 74 -2.08 21.61 -18.16
C LEU A 74 -1.33 22.33 -19.28
N ALA A 75 -0.06 21.99 -19.52
CA ALA A 75 0.74 22.57 -20.60
C ALA A 75 0.13 22.24 -21.99
N ARG A 76 -0.58 21.12 -22.16
CA ARG A 76 -1.28 20.76 -23.41
C ARG A 76 -2.38 21.76 -23.79
N ALA A 77 -2.91 22.46 -22.82
CA ALA A 77 -4.02 23.40 -22.98
C ALA A 77 -3.64 24.84 -22.57
N GLU A 78 -2.34 25.14 -22.49
CA GLU A 78 -1.80 26.47 -22.14
C GLU A 78 -2.30 26.99 -20.78
N LEU A 79 -2.55 26.08 -19.82
CA LEU A 79 -3.07 26.37 -18.47
C LEU A 79 -2.00 26.27 -17.35
N GLY A 80 -0.71 26.35 -17.69
CA GLY A 80 0.38 26.18 -16.73
C GLY A 80 0.31 27.11 -15.51
N ASP A 81 -0.13 28.35 -15.70
CA ASP A 81 -0.27 29.36 -14.63
C ASP A 81 -1.36 29.00 -13.60
N HIS A 82 -2.22 28.03 -13.89
CA HIS A 82 -3.29 27.57 -13.01
C HIS A 82 -2.96 26.28 -12.24
N LEU A 83 -1.69 25.85 -12.23
CA LEU A 83 -1.29 24.59 -11.64
C LEU A 83 -1.68 24.46 -10.16
N ASP A 84 -1.44 25.50 -9.36
CA ASP A 84 -1.71 25.42 -7.91
C ASP A 84 -3.20 25.23 -7.64
N GLU A 85 -4.04 26.05 -8.27
CA GLU A 85 -5.48 26.00 -8.12
C GLU A 85 -6.06 24.65 -8.57
N ILE A 86 -5.60 24.14 -9.74
CA ILE A 86 -6.10 22.87 -10.30
C ILE A 86 -5.57 21.66 -9.51
N ALA A 87 -4.34 21.72 -9.00
CA ALA A 87 -3.82 20.70 -8.11
C ALA A 87 -4.62 20.64 -6.79
N ASP A 88 -4.93 21.79 -6.20
CA ASP A 88 -5.77 21.85 -5.00
C ASP A 88 -7.17 21.29 -5.25
N LEU A 89 -7.77 21.61 -6.39
CA LEU A 89 -9.05 21.04 -6.82
C LEU A 89 -8.99 19.52 -6.96
N PHE A 90 -7.94 18.99 -7.59
CA PHE A 90 -7.71 17.55 -7.70
C PHE A 90 -7.65 16.89 -6.32
N PHE A 91 -6.78 17.39 -5.44
CA PHE A 91 -6.58 16.79 -4.12
C PHE A 91 -7.83 16.88 -3.26
N ALA A 92 -8.52 18.03 -3.25
CA ALA A 92 -9.78 18.18 -2.51
C ALA A 92 -10.82 17.15 -2.98
N ARG A 93 -10.99 16.99 -4.30
CA ARG A 93 -11.94 16.02 -4.87
C ARG A 93 -11.54 14.58 -4.60
N ARG A 94 -10.27 14.25 -4.80
CA ARG A 94 -9.72 12.92 -4.54
C ARG A 94 -9.93 12.52 -3.08
N PHE A 95 -9.58 13.39 -2.11
CA PHE A 95 -9.79 13.08 -0.69
C PHE A 95 -11.29 12.95 -0.34
N ALA A 96 -12.13 13.82 -0.89
CA ALA A 96 -13.57 13.74 -0.67
C ALA A 96 -14.21 12.45 -1.21
N LEU A 97 -13.59 11.79 -2.19
CA LEU A 97 -14.07 10.54 -2.79
C LEU A 97 -13.43 9.28 -2.21
N THR A 98 -12.28 9.40 -1.54
CA THR A 98 -11.58 8.23 -0.97
C THR A 98 -12.45 7.55 0.09
N ARG A 99 -12.62 6.23 -0.03
CA ARG A 99 -13.38 5.40 0.91
C ARG A 99 -12.65 4.10 1.18
N PRO A 100 -12.80 3.53 2.39
CA PRO A 100 -12.36 2.17 2.64
C PRO A 100 -13.11 1.17 1.75
N PHE A 101 -12.45 0.07 1.39
CA PHE A 101 -13.15 -1.08 0.79
C PHE A 101 -14.23 -1.60 1.76
N PRO A 102 -15.32 -2.20 1.24
CA PRO A 102 -16.46 -2.64 2.08
C PRO A 102 -16.08 -3.70 3.15
N ASP A 103 -15.04 -4.51 2.91
CA ASP A 103 -14.57 -5.55 3.82
C ASP A 103 -13.71 -5.01 4.98
N VAL A 104 -13.16 -3.79 4.87
CA VAL A 104 -12.21 -3.20 5.82
C VAL A 104 -12.79 -3.00 7.22
N PRO A 105 -13.96 -2.36 7.41
CA PRO A 105 -14.47 -2.08 8.77
C PRO A 105 -14.72 -3.36 9.59
N LEU A 106 -15.18 -4.42 8.93
CA LEU A 106 -15.44 -5.70 9.60
C LEU A 106 -14.14 -6.44 9.93
N ALA A 107 -13.16 -6.43 9.00
CA ALA A 107 -11.85 -7.03 9.21
C ALA A 107 -11.10 -6.35 10.36
N LEU A 108 -11.00 -5.02 10.38
CA LEU A 108 -10.34 -4.28 11.47
C LEU A 108 -11.02 -4.55 12.82
N ARG A 109 -12.35 -4.58 12.88
CA ARG A 109 -13.10 -4.89 14.10
C ARG A 109 -12.78 -6.30 14.62
N ALA A 110 -12.69 -7.30 13.73
CA ALA A 110 -12.37 -8.66 14.13
C ALA A 110 -10.92 -8.80 14.62
N LEU A 111 -9.99 -8.05 14.03
CA LEU A 111 -8.57 -8.14 14.34
C LEU A 111 -8.18 -7.40 15.63
N ARG A 112 -8.77 -6.24 15.92
CA ARG A 112 -8.39 -5.38 17.06
C ARG A 112 -8.52 -6.03 18.43
N SER A 113 -9.31 -7.09 18.56
CA SER A 113 -9.44 -7.83 19.82
C SER A 113 -8.25 -8.74 20.14
N ARG A 114 -7.39 -9.02 19.12
CA ARG A 114 -6.28 -9.96 19.20
C ARG A 114 -4.93 -9.35 18.84
N TYR A 115 -4.93 -8.27 18.07
CA TYR A 115 -3.73 -7.67 17.49
C TYR A 115 -3.73 -6.14 17.69
N THR A 116 -2.55 -5.58 17.89
CA THR A 116 -2.31 -4.15 17.68
C THR A 116 -2.36 -3.86 16.19
N LEU A 117 -3.12 -2.85 15.77
CA LEU A 117 -3.25 -2.48 14.36
C LEU A 117 -2.40 -1.24 14.06
N GLY A 118 -1.63 -1.29 12.99
CA GLY A 118 -0.83 -0.20 12.46
C GLY A 118 -1.21 0.14 11.02
N PHE A 119 -0.99 1.39 10.64
CA PHE A 119 -1.18 1.90 9.28
C PHE A 119 0.16 2.41 8.76
N ALA A 120 0.59 1.99 7.56
CA ALA A 120 1.89 2.38 7.04
C ALA A 120 1.88 2.49 5.51
N THR A 121 2.09 3.70 4.95
CA THR A 121 1.85 3.98 3.54
C THR A 121 2.93 4.82 2.87
N ASN A 122 3.15 4.58 1.57
CA ASN A 122 3.89 5.47 0.68
C ASN A 122 3.03 6.66 0.19
N GLY A 123 1.72 6.56 0.36
CA GLY A 123 0.75 7.54 -0.11
C GLY A 123 0.58 8.74 0.81
N ASN A 124 -0.34 9.61 0.44
CA ASN A 124 -0.72 10.79 1.20
C ASN A 124 -2.14 10.68 1.81
N SER A 125 -2.73 9.48 1.79
CA SER A 125 -4.01 9.21 2.43
C SER A 125 -3.82 9.13 3.95
N ARG A 126 -4.57 9.95 4.70
CA ARG A 126 -4.57 9.92 6.17
C ARG A 126 -5.74 9.09 6.66
N ALA A 127 -5.49 8.17 7.60
CA ALA A 127 -6.55 7.30 8.13
C ALA A 127 -7.75 8.11 8.63
N GLU A 128 -7.51 9.20 9.36
CA GLU A 128 -8.57 10.09 9.88
C GLU A 128 -9.45 10.72 8.80
N ARG A 129 -8.88 11.01 7.60
CA ARG A 129 -9.60 11.64 6.48
C ARG A 129 -10.29 10.66 5.56
N CYS A 130 -10.00 9.37 5.72
CA CYS A 130 -10.51 8.31 4.87
C CYS A 130 -11.56 7.43 5.58
N GLY A 131 -12.11 7.88 6.71
CA GLY A 131 -13.12 7.15 7.46
C GLY A 131 -12.58 6.04 8.36
N LEU A 132 -11.28 6.09 8.69
CA LEU A 132 -10.59 5.11 9.53
C LEU A 132 -10.00 5.75 10.80
N ALA A 133 -10.56 6.88 11.24
CA ALA A 133 -10.10 7.58 12.45
C ALA A 133 -10.17 6.68 13.70
N GLY A 134 -9.05 6.60 14.44
CA GLY A 134 -8.96 5.82 15.69
C GLY A 134 -8.92 4.30 15.52
N GLU A 135 -8.80 3.79 14.27
CA GLU A 135 -8.69 2.35 14.02
C GLU A 135 -7.28 1.80 14.31
N PHE A 136 -6.24 2.63 14.28
CA PHE A 136 -4.85 2.24 14.37
C PHE A 136 -4.19 2.79 15.64
N ALA A 137 -3.36 1.96 16.27
CA ALA A 137 -2.57 2.35 17.43
C ALA A 137 -1.38 3.25 17.05
N PHE A 138 -0.89 3.11 15.82
CA PHE A 138 0.17 3.94 15.26
C PHE A 138 0.03 4.05 13.74
N GLU A 139 0.61 5.12 13.20
CA GLU A 139 0.60 5.41 11.77
C GLU A 139 2.02 5.80 11.32
N VAL A 140 2.47 5.29 10.16
CA VAL A 140 3.77 5.59 9.55
C VAL A 140 3.55 6.08 8.13
N TYR A 141 4.04 7.27 7.84
CA TYR A 141 3.90 7.90 6.53
C TYR A 141 5.26 8.15 5.92
N ALA A 142 5.45 7.69 4.69
CA ALA A 142 6.65 8.03 3.93
C ALA A 142 6.79 9.55 3.77
N HIS A 143 8.05 10.00 3.71
CA HIS A 143 8.47 11.40 3.59
C HIS A 143 8.24 12.26 4.83
N GLU A 144 7.53 11.82 5.85
CA GLU A 144 7.48 12.52 7.12
C GLU A 144 8.82 12.42 7.83
N GLY A 145 9.32 13.56 8.31
CA GLY A 145 10.65 13.62 8.95
C GLY A 145 11.80 13.14 8.07
N GLY A 146 11.64 13.12 6.75
CA GLY A 146 12.65 12.63 5.81
C GLY A 146 12.66 11.10 5.65
N LEU A 147 11.66 10.38 6.16
CA LEU A 147 11.56 8.94 6.03
C LEU A 147 11.39 8.53 4.56
N PRO A 148 12.30 7.69 3.99
CA PRO A 148 12.14 7.21 2.63
C PRO A 148 10.94 6.26 2.51
N LYS A 149 10.38 6.15 1.31
CA LYS A 149 9.24 5.26 1.06
C LYS A 149 9.65 3.80 0.87
N LYS A 150 8.69 2.87 1.02
CA LYS A 150 8.86 1.47 0.60
C LYS A 150 9.36 1.42 -0.85
N PRO A 151 10.30 0.54 -1.19
CA PRO A 151 10.79 -0.60 -0.44
C PRO A 151 12.02 -0.32 0.46
N ALA A 152 12.35 0.93 0.78
CA ALA A 152 13.52 1.26 1.59
C ALA A 152 13.46 0.59 2.98
N PRO A 153 14.55 -0.03 3.46
CA PRO A 153 14.56 -0.73 4.75
C PRO A 153 14.31 0.21 5.94
N GLU A 154 14.66 1.48 5.83
CA GLU A 154 14.40 2.52 6.84
C GLU A 154 12.91 2.71 7.11
N PHE A 155 12.06 2.54 6.10
CA PHE A 155 10.61 2.60 6.27
C PHE A 155 10.13 1.50 7.22
N PHE A 156 10.59 0.26 7.02
CA PHE A 156 10.22 -0.87 7.87
C PHE A 156 10.85 -0.79 9.27
N ALA A 157 12.06 -0.21 9.37
CA ALA A 157 12.64 0.08 10.69
C ALA A 157 11.78 1.07 11.48
N ALA A 158 11.22 2.10 10.83
CA ALA A 158 10.27 3.02 11.45
C ALA A 158 8.97 2.31 11.86
N VAL A 159 8.45 1.39 11.04
CA VAL A 159 7.28 0.56 11.37
C VAL A 159 7.55 -0.29 12.62
N VAL A 160 8.71 -0.97 12.71
CA VAL A 160 9.10 -1.78 13.86
C VAL A 160 9.24 -0.91 15.10
N ALA A 161 9.88 0.26 15.00
CA ALA A 161 10.02 1.20 16.10
C ALA A 161 8.65 1.70 16.62
N ALA A 162 7.73 2.05 15.71
CA ALA A 162 6.39 2.50 16.06
C ALA A 162 5.54 1.38 16.70
N ALA A 163 5.70 0.14 16.23
CA ALA A 163 5.03 -1.03 16.80
C ALA A 163 5.55 -1.42 18.19
N GLY A 164 6.82 -1.13 18.49
CA GLY A 164 7.46 -1.45 19.78
C GLY A 164 7.62 -2.94 20.08
N VAL A 165 7.65 -3.78 19.04
CA VAL A 165 7.78 -5.25 19.13
C VAL A 165 8.85 -5.75 18.16
N LEU A 166 9.22 -7.04 18.26
CA LEU A 166 10.20 -7.63 17.36
C LEU A 166 9.64 -7.77 15.92
N PRO A 167 10.47 -7.65 14.87
CA PRO A 167 10.02 -7.74 13.48
C PRO A 167 9.17 -8.99 13.17
N GLU A 168 9.58 -10.15 13.68
CA GLU A 168 8.86 -11.41 13.49
C GLU A 168 7.49 -11.50 14.19
N GLN A 169 7.18 -10.55 15.05
CA GLN A 169 5.86 -10.41 15.69
C GLN A 169 4.91 -9.53 14.88
N ILE A 170 5.40 -8.92 13.79
CA ILE A 170 4.64 -8.05 12.90
C ILE A 170 4.31 -8.80 11.61
N VAL A 171 3.06 -8.73 11.19
CA VAL A 171 2.66 -9.08 9.82
C VAL A 171 2.28 -7.81 9.06
N TYR A 172 2.89 -7.62 7.89
CA TYR A 172 2.57 -6.55 6.96
C TYR A 172 1.58 -7.06 5.91
N VAL A 173 0.50 -6.33 5.69
CA VAL A 173 -0.59 -6.69 4.77
C VAL A 173 -0.70 -5.61 3.70
N GLY A 174 -0.60 -5.98 2.41
CA GLY A 174 -0.76 -5.03 1.33
C GLY A 174 -0.88 -5.71 -0.03
N ASP A 175 -1.18 -4.89 -1.07
CA ASP A 175 -1.46 -5.37 -2.43
C ASP A 175 -0.23 -5.39 -3.33
N SER A 176 0.78 -4.55 -3.06
CA SER A 176 1.97 -4.40 -3.89
C SER A 176 3.00 -5.47 -3.58
N TRP A 177 3.30 -6.34 -4.55
CA TRP A 177 4.25 -7.43 -4.36
C TRP A 177 5.62 -6.97 -3.85
N GLU A 178 6.24 -5.98 -4.49
CA GLU A 178 7.59 -5.53 -4.10
C GLU A 178 7.57 -4.76 -2.78
N HIS A 179 6.56 -3.91 -2.56
CA HIS A 179 6.50 -3.04 -1.41
C HIS A 179 5.95 -3.70 -0.15
N ASP A 180 5.02 -4.67 -0.30
CA ASP A 180 4.24 -5.19 0.83
C ASP A 180 4.49 -6.68 1.08
N VAL A 181 5.18 -7.37 0.15
CA VAL A 181 5.59 -8.77 0.34
C VAL A 181 7.11 -8.88 0.43
N VAL A 182 7.81 -8.48 -0.63
CA VAL A 182 9.28 -8.67 -0.71
C VAL A 182 10.00 -7.81 0.33
N ALA A 183 9.69 -6.53 0.39
CA ALA A 183 10.42 -5.59 1.24
C ALA A 183 10.21 -5.85 2.75
N PRO A 184 8.98 -6.06 3.29
CA PRO A 184 8.83 -6.40 4.70
C PRO A 184 9.49 -7.74 5.05
N ARG A 185 9.46 -8.74 4.17
CA ARG A 185 10.17 -10.01 4.38
C ARG A 185 11.68 -9.82 4.50
N ARG A 186 12.27 -8.96 3.67
CA ARG A 186 13.69 -8.57 3.79
C ARG A 186 14.02 -7.85 5.10
N ALA A 187 13.06 -7.14 5.65
CA ALA A 187 13.18 -6.47 6.95
C ALA A 187 12.85 -7.37 8.16
N GLY A 188 12.61 -8.67 7.94
CA GLY A 188 12.33 -9.65 9.00
C GLY A 188 10.89 -9.71 9.46
N LEU A 189 9.98 -8.97 8.83
CA LEU A 189 8.54 -9.04 9.11
C LEU A 189 7.93 -10.26 8.40
N ARG A 190 6.74 -10.68 8.88
CA ARG A 190 5.84 -11.54 8.12
C ARG A 190 5.10 -10.72 7.07
N SER A 191 4.57 -11.39 6.03
CA SER A 191 3.80 -10.71 4.99
C SER A 191 2.58 -11.50 4.56
N VAL A 192 1.47 -10.82 4.35
CA VAL A 192 0.28 -11.35 3.68
C VAL A 192 0.03 -10.53 2.42
N TRP A 193 -0.02 -11.21 1.29
CA TRP A 193 -0.34 -10.56 0.03
C TRP A 193 -1.85 -10.47 -0.17
N LEU A 194 -2.36 -9.24 -0.24
CA LEU A 194 -3.77 -8.97 -0.57
C LEU A 194 -3.94 -8.88 -2.09
N ASN A 195 -4.29 -9.97 -2.71
CA ASN A 195 -4.43 -10.09 -4.16
C ASN A 195 -5.89 -9.97 -4.61
N ARG A 196 -6.47 -8.76 -4.50
CA ARG A 196 -7.88 -8.50 -4.79
C ARG A 196 -8.29 -8.81 -6.23
N ILE A 197 -7.37 -8.74 -7.17
CA ILE A 197 -7.65 -8.85 -8.61
C ILE A 197 -7.10 -10.13 -9.24
N GLY A 198 -6.58 -11.06 -8.43
CA GLY A 198 -6.14 -12.38 -8.91
C GLY A 198 -4.90 -12.34 -9.80
N LEU A 199 -3.93 -11.48 -9.51
CA LEU A 199 -2.67 -11.45 -10.25
C LEU A 199 -1.89 -12.75 -10.08
N PRO A 200 -1.18 -13.22 -11.11
CA PRO A 200 -0.29 -14.36 -10.96
C PRO A 200 0.82 -14.05 -9.96
N ARG A 201 1.11 -14.99 -9.05
CA ARG A 201 2.16 -14.83 -8.05
C ARG A 201 3.53 -14.73 -8.73
N PRO A 202 4.32 -13.67 -8.50
CA PRO A 202 5.68 -13.60 -8.99
C PRO A 202 6.57 -14.69 -8.36
N ARG A 203 7.62 -15.08 -9.09
CA ARG A 203 8.60 -16.05 -8.57
C ARG A 203 9.53 -15.43 -7.53
N GLY A 204 10.08 -16.24 -6.65
CA GLY A 204 11.10 -15.84 -5.68
C GLY A 204 10.58 -15.87 -4.25
N VAL A 205 10.29 -14.72 -3.66
CA VAL A 205 9.80 -14.62 -2.28
C VAL A 205 8.41 -15.24 -2.17
N THR A 206 8.15 -15.96 -1.06
CA THR A 206 6.81 -16.49 -0.76
C THR A 206 6.24 -15.70 0.42
N PRO A 207 5.04 -15.09 0.31
CA PRO A 207 4.35 -14.51 1.44
C PRO A 207 3.96 -15.59 2.45
N ASP A 208 3.75 -15.24 3.70
CA ASP A 208 3.26 -16.19 4.70
C ASP A 208 1.82 -16.64 4.38
N ALA A 209 1.04 -15.78 3.73
CA ALA A 209 -0.27 -16.11 3.17
C ALA A 209 -0.65 -15.18 2.01
N GLU A 210 -1.68 -15.57 1.26
CA GLU A 210 -2.34 -14.78 0.23
C GLU A 210 -3.85 -14.79 0.47
N VAL A 211 -4.47 -13.62 0.39
CA VAL A 211 -5.93 -13.46 0.49
C VAL A 211 -6.45 -12.58 -0.64
N SER A 212 -7.69 -12.78 -1.06
CA SER A 212 -8.35 -11.92 -2.06
C SER A 212 -9.25 -10.84 -1.41
N THR A 213 -9.52 -10.98 -0.13
CA THR A 213 -10.32 -10.05 0.68
C THR A 213 -9.79 -10.00 2.11
N LEU A 214 -9.90 -8.84 2.76
CA LEU A 214 -9.54 -8.72 4.17
C LEU A 214 -10.51 -9.46 5.11
N ALA A 215 -11.69 -9.87 4.62
CA ALA A 215 -12.61 -10.69 5.39
C ALA A 215 -12.00 -12.05 5.79
N ASP A 216 -11.09 -12.60 4.99
CA ASP A 216 -10.43 -13.87 5.26
C ASP A 216 -9.23 -13.74 6.21
N LEU A 217 -8.72 -12.52 6.39
CA LEU A 217 -7.49 -12.27 7.13
C LEU A 217 -7.50 -12.79 8.57
N PRO A 218 -8.58 -12.64 9.38
CA PRO A 218 -8.61 -13.15 10.75
C PRO A 218 -8.37 -14.67 10.85
N SER A 219 -8.92 -15.44 9.91
CA SER A 219 -8.74 -16.89 9.84
C SER A 219 -7.32 -17.26 9.42
N VAL A 220 -6.81 -16.60 8.38
CA VAL A 220 -5.48 -16.83 7.83
C VAL A 220 -4.38 -16.50 8.84
N LEU A 221 -4.51 -15.39 9.58
CA LEU A 221 -3.52 -15.03 10.61
C LEU A 221 -3.47 -16.03 11.78
N ALA A 222 -4.55 -16.72 12.05
CA ALA A 222 -4.57 -17.76 13.08
C ALA A 222 -3.77 -19.02 12.67
N GLU A 223 -3.57 -19.22 11.37
CA GLU A 223 -2.86 -20.38 10.79
C GLU A 223 -1.37 -20.11 10.52
N ILE A 224 -0.93 -18.84 10.56
CA ILE A 224 0.49 -18.51 10.34
C ILE A 224 1.32 -19.09 11.50
N PRO A 225 2.29 -19.99 11.21
CA PRO A 225 3.12 -20.64 12.23
C PRO A 225 3.87 -19.60 13.06
N THR A 226 3.92 -19.83 14.37
CA THR A 226 4.78 -19.06 15.27
C THR A 226 6.22 -19.57 15.19
N ALA A 227 7.19 -18.79 15.67
CA ALA A 227 8.57 -19.24 15.75
C ALA A 227 8.74 -20.52 16.59
N ALA A 228 7.79 -20.80 17.51
CA ALA A 228 7.75 -21.99 18.31
C ALA A 228 7.26 -23.24 17.53
N ASP A 229 6.56 -23.02 16.41
CA ASP A 229 6.01 -24.09 15.56
C ASP A 229 6.98 -24.53 14.45
N LEU A 230 8.11 -23.83 14.30
CA LEU A 230 9.13 -24.22 13.32
C LEU A 230 9.96 -25.37 13.90
N PRO A 231 10.25 -26.45 13.13
CA PRO A 231 11.09 -27.53 13.58
C PRO A 231 12.47 -26.98 13.97
N VAL A 232 12.93 -27.36 15.17
CA VAL A 232 14.27 -26.99 15.65
C VAL A 232 15.30 -27.53 14.64
N PRO A 233 16.27 -26.71 14.15
CA PRO A 233 17.31 -27.19 13.28
C PRO A 233 18.12 -28.27 14.02
N GLY A 234 17.87 -29.55 13.73
CA GLY A 234 18.53 -30.68 14.41
C GLY A 234 17.72 -31.97 14.43
N ASP A 235 16.42 -31.92 14.25
CA ASP A 235 15.56 -33.11 14.21
C ASP A 235 15.39 -33.63 12.75
N VAL A 236 16.48 -33.93 12.09
CA VAL A 236 16.46 -34.76 10.88
C VAL A 236 16.48 -36.20 11.37
N PRO A 237 15.41 -36.99 11.19
CA PRO A 237 15.44 -38.42 11.51
C PRO A 237 16.57 -39.05 10.69
N ALA A 238 17.47 -39.76 11.39
CA ALA A 238 18.55 -40.52 10.76
C ALA A 238 17.96 -41.45 9.69
N VAL A 239 18.39 -41.30 8.46
CA VAL A 239 18.05 -42.19 7.38
C VAL A 239 18.56 -43.58 7.80
N PRO A 240 17.70 -44.64 7.81
CA PRO A 240 18.16 -45.97 8.15
C PRO A 240 19.22 -46.36 7.12
N GLY A 241 20.42 -46.70 7.60
CA GLY A 241 21.52 -47.13 6.78
C GLY A 241 21.12 -48.41 6.00
N ASP A 242 21.30 -48.35 4.70
CA ASP A 242 21.20 -49.50 3.79
C ASP A 242 22.29 -50.50 4.18
N VAL A 243 21.90 -51.55 4.86
CA VAL A 243 22.74 -52.71 5.14
C VAL A 243 22.60 -53.66 3.96
N SER A 244 23.32 -53.41 2.88
CA SER A 244 23.60 -54.40 1.85
C SER A 244 24.99 -54.97 2.10
N GLY A 245 25.01 -56.01 2.90
CA GLY A 245 26.13 -56.92 3.01
C GLY A 245 25.90 -58.20 2.18
N GLY A 246 26.92 -58.71 1.58
CA GLY A 246 26.98 -60.02 0.96
C GLY A 246 27.53 -60.00 -0.45
#